data_760d36c962b5e41390f0c0b1ff5fb388
#
_entry.id   760d36c962b5e41390f0c0b1ff5fb388
#
_cell.length_a   1.000
_cell.length_b   1.000
_cell.length_c   1.000
_cell.angle_alpha   90.00
_cell.angle_beta   90.00
_cell.angle_gamma   90.00
#
_symmetry.space_group_name_H-M   'P 1'
#
loop_
_entity.id
_entity.type
_entity.pdbx_description
1 polymer ?
#
loop_
_entity_poly.entity_id
_entity_poly.type
_entity_poly.pdbx_seq_one_letter_code
_entity_poly.pdbx_strand_id
1 'polypeptide(L)'
;PSQLDGLEPDESGLPNHVGKLVLGDTWYYAATLSEDEAQTLEESRNLKLRFAKGVGRDLDVELTYVSEAENGQVAAVFQGDTYLSELTLLRQQSAEVIRQTITGIRVPIEAVRVRERTVTDEDGAESVVSETGVYCVVGMEARFKPVDVLYSGDDFALVRSTLDAAEEVTETQETLRLRAGDEVIITAYDLYDGKVIGS
;
A
#
# COMPACT_ATOMS: atom_id res chain seq x y z
N PRO A 1 -12.77 -13.10 22.25
CA PRO A 1 -13.38 -13.46 20.95
C PRO A 1 -14.75 -14.08 21.11
N SER A 2 -14.92 -15.11 21.98
CA SER A 2 -16.21 -15.81 22.19
C SER A 2 -17.37 -14.89 22.58
N GLN A 3 -17.10 -13.73 23.16
CA GLN A 3 -18.11 -12.74 23.50
C GLN A 3 -18.58 -11.91 22.29
N LEU A 4 -17.73 -11.74 21.27
CA LEU A 4 -18.13 -11.01 20.05
C LEU A 4 -19.10 -11.80 19.19
N ASP A 5 -18.92 -13.12 19.11
CA ASP A 5 -19.80 -14.01 18.34
C ASP A 5 -21.22 -14.12 18.92
N GLY A 6 -21.38 -13.81 20.22
CA GLY A 6 -22.64 -13.86 20.96
C GLY A 6 -23.32 -12.51 21.14
N LEU A 7 -22.78 -11.40 20.58
CA LEU A 7 -23.41 -10.09 20.70
C LEU A 7 -24.66 -10.00 19.81
N GLU A 8 -25.83 -10.10 20.44
CA GLU A 8 -27.09 -9.76 19.80
C GLU A 8 -27.56 -8.38 20.28
N PRO A 9 -28.24 -7.59 19.43
CA PRO A 9 -28.83 -6.33 19.85
C PRO A 9 -29.87 -6.60 20.94
N ASP A 10 -29.77 -5.96 22.09
CA ASP A 10 -30.81 -6.02 23.13
C ASP A 10 -32.00 -5.19 22.69
N GLU A 11 -33.03 -5.86 22.16
CA GLU A 11 -34.29 -5.26 21.75
C GLU A 11 -35.36 -5.36 22.85
N SER A 12 -35.05 -5.96 24.00
CA SER A 12 -36.02 -6.41 24.99
C SER A 12 -36.67 -5.30 25.85
N GLY A 13 -36.31 -4.04 25.69
CA GLY A 13 -36.71 -2.99 26.63
C GLY A 13 -37.55 -1.83 26.10
N LEU A 14 -37.84 -1.71 24.80
CA LEU A 14 -38.32 -0.42 24.27
C LEU A 14 -39.48 -0.58 23.22
N PRO A 15 -40.72 -0.72 23.65
CA PRO A 15 -41.84 -0.99 22.74
C PRO A 15 -42.27 0.20 21.84
N ASN A 16 -41.79 1.41 22.04
CA ASN A 16 -42.21 2.61 21.32
C ASN A 16 -41.04 3.48 20.87
N HIS A 17 -40.08 2.94 20.08
CA HIS A 17 -39.00 3.75 19.55
C HIS A 17 -39.47 4.59 18.36
N VAL A 18 -39.31 5.91 18.49
CA VAL A 18 -39.53 6.89 17.42
C VAL A 18 -38.25 7.08 16.61
N GLY A 19 -37.10 6.77 17.21
CA GLY A 19 -35.79 6.91 16.57
C GLY A 19 -34.60 6.65 17.50
N LYS A 20 -33.40 6.75 16.95
CA LYS A 20 -32.13 6.66 17.67
C LYS A 20 -31.38 7.98 17.55
N LEU A 21 -31.05 8.60 18.68
CA LEU A 21 -30.16 9.74 18.73
C LEU A 21 -28.75 9.24 19.07
N VAL A 22 -27.79 9.54 18.19
CA VAL A 22 -26.36 9.24 18.42
C VAL A 22 -25.67 10.54 18.77
N LEU A 23 -25.02 10.56 19.94
CA LEU A 23 -24.27 11.71 20.44
C LEU A 23 -22.77 11.40 20.31
N GLY A 24 -22.01 12.36 19.80
CA GLY A 24 -20.58 12.22 19.55
C GLY A 24 -20.22 11.97 18.10
N ASP A 25 -18.94 11.79 17.83
CA ASP A 25 -18.35 11.60 16.52
C ASP A 25 -17.55 10.29 16.41
N THR A 26 -17.26 9.66 17.55
CA THR A 26 -16.46 8.45 17.63
C THR A 26 -17.30 7.19 17.49
N TRP A 27 -16.78 6.23 16.72
CA TRP A 27 -17.36 4.90 16.55
C TRP A 27 -16.29 3.81 16.72
N TYR A 28 -16.73 2.60 16.98
CA TYR A 28 -15.87 1.45 17.17
C TYR A 28 -16.32 0.29 16.29
N TYR A 29 -15.33 -0.41 15.76
CA TYR A 29 -15.55 -1.68 15.04
C TYR A 29 -14.72 -2.76 15.74
N ALA A 30 -15.40 -3.81 16.20
CA ALA A 30 -14.77 -4.98 16.81
C ALA A 30 -14.79 -6.17 15.83
N ALA A 31 -13.65 -6.82 15.68
CA ALA A 31 -13.47 -7.98 14.82
C ALA A 31 -12.66 -9.06 15.51
N THR A 32 -12.87 -10.31 15.08
CA THR A 32 -12.03 -11.44 15.46
C THR A 32 -10.95 -11.62 14.37
N LEU A 33 -9.69 -11.68 14.78
CA LEU A 33 -8.51 -11.87 13.95
C LEU A 33 -7.69 -13.04 14.46
N SER A 34 -6.81 -13.58 13.64
CA SER A 34 -5.75 -14.45 14.14
C SER A 34 -4.73 -13.64 14.94
N GLU A 35 -3.99 -14.30 15.83
CA GLU A 35 -2.94 -13.67 16.63
C GLU A 35 -1.84 -13.05 15.75
N ASP A 36 -1.43 -13.74 14.68
CA ASP A 36 -0.41 -13.26 13.73
C ASP A 36 -0.89 -12.01 12.97
N GLU A 37 -2.16 -11.97 12.55
CA GLU A 37 -2.75 -10.79 11.89
C GLU A 37 -2.77 -9.59 12.84
N ALA A 38 -3.18 -9.79 14.09
CA ALA A 38 -3.24 -8.72 15.08
C ALA A 38 -1.85 -8.16 15.39
N GLN A 39 -0.84 -9.01 15.58
CA GLN A 39 0.53 -8.57 15.81
C GLN A 39 1.05 -7.71 14.64
N THR A 40 0.75 -8.13 13.40
CA THR A 40 1.13 -7.36 12.21
C THR A 40 0.42 -6.00 12.13
N LEU A 41 -0.81 -5.90 12.67
CA LEU A 41 -1.57 -4.64 12.69
C LEU A 41 -1.07 -3.68 13.77
N GLU A 42 -0.63 -4.17 14.92
CA GLU A 42 -0.05 -3.35 16.00
C GLU A 42 1.20 -2.59 15.56
N GLU A 43 1.96 -3.15 14.63
CA GLU A 43 3.15 -2.50 14.04
C GLU A 43 2.79 -1.40 13.02
N SER A 44 1.52 -1.33 12.60
CA SER A 44 1.06 -0.43 11.53
C SER A 44 0.56 0.90 12.13
N ARG A 45 1.10 2.03 11.63
CA ARG A 45 0.74 3.37 12.12
C ARG A 45 -0.53 3.94 11.48
N ASN A 46 -0.82 3.53 10.25
CA ASN A 46 -1.95 4.05 9.48
C ASN A 46 -2.80 2.86 9.02
N LEU A 47 -3.95 2.72 9.64
CA LEU A 47 -4.91 1.70 9.31
C LEU A 47 -6.16 2.32 8.67
N LYS A 48 -6.72 1.61 7.70
CA LYS A 48 -8.01 1.97 7.13
C LYS A 48 -8.92 0.74 7.13
N LEU A 49 -10.20 0.97 7.33
CA LEU A 49 -11.24 -0.05 7.16
C LEU A 49 -12.04 0.23 5.89
N ARG A 50 -12.25 -0.82 5.10
CA ARG A 50 -13.16 -0.84 3.97
C ARG A 50 -14.28 -1.80 4.29
N PHE A 51 -15.47 -1.29 4.52
CA PHE A 51 -16.66 -2.10 4.76
C PHE A 51 -17.17 -2.73 3.46
N ALA A 52 -17.62 -3.98 3.53
CA ALA A 52 -18.15 -4.69 2.36
C ALA A 52 -19.44 -4.04 1.82
N LYS A 53 -20.21 -3.37 2.69
CA LYS A 53 -21.47 -2.69 2.32
C LYS A 53 -21.64 -1.42 3.16
N GLY A 54 -22.43 -0.49 2.64
CA GLY A 54 -22.91 0.68 3.37
C GLY A 54 -22.02 1.93 3.26
N VAL A 55 -20.72 1.77 3.17
CA VAL A 55 -19.77 2.88 3.03
C VAL A 55 -18.85 2.60 1.85
N GLY A 56 -18.92 3.44 0.82
CA GLY A 56 -18.18 3.24 -0.44
C GLY A 56 -16.75 3.81 -0.44
N ARG A 57 -16.13 3.92 0.74
CA ARG A 57 -14.79 4.52 0.89
C ARG A 57 -14.01 3.87 2.02
N ASP A 58 -12.71 4.08 2.02
CA ASP A 58 -11.82 3.65 3.08
C ASP A 58 -11.87 4.66 4.24
N LEU A 59 -12.04 4.16 5.46
CA LEU A 59 -12.15 4.96 6.67
C LEU A 59 -10.86 4.85 7.47
N ASP A 60 -10.27 5.98 7.84
CA ASP A 60 -9.10 6.02 8.72
C ASP A 60 -9.52 5.56 10.13
N VAL A 61 -8.72 4.66 10.69
CA VAL A 61 -8.98 4.07 12.02
C VAL A 61 -7.68 3.85 12.78
N GLU A 62 -7.82 3.80 14.09
CA GLU A 62 -6.76 3.44 15.04
C GLU A 62 -7.12 2.10 15.70
N LEU A 63 -6.16 1.19 15.83
CA LEU A 63 -6.29 -0.03 16.62
C LEU A 63 -6.10 0.34 18.09
N THR A 64 -7.17 0.32 18.86
CA THR A 64 -7.17 0.80 20.26
C THR A 64 -7.09 -0.31 21.29
N TYR A 65 -7.45 -1.54 20.89
CA TYR A 65 -7.44 -2.67 21.82
C TYR A 65 -7.27 -3.99 21.07
N VAL A 66 -6.46 -4.88 21.65
CA VAL A 66 -6.34 -6.29 21.27
C VAL A 66 -6.48 -7.13 22.54
N SER A 67 -7.33 -8.14 22.52
CA SER A 67 -7.53 -9.04 23.65
C SER A 67 -6.40 -10.06 23.80
N GLU A 68 -6.37 -10.77 24.92
CA GLU A 68 -5.63 -12.03 25.02
C GLU A 68 -6.15 -13.05 24.00
N ALA A 69 -5.25 -13.94 23.57
CA ALA A 69 -5.60 -14.94 22.59
C ALA A 69 -6.47 -16.06 23.20
N GLU A 70 -7.54 -16.42 22.54
CA GLU A 70 -8.38 -17.58 22.81
C GLU A 70 -8.39 -18.47 21.58
N ASN A 71 -7.91 -19.70 21.70
CA ASN A 71 -7.83 -20.68 20.59
C ASN A 71 -7.13 -20.14 19.33
N GLY A 72 -6.08 -19.31 19.49
CA GLY A 72 -5.32 -18.71 18.40
C GLY A 72 -6.02 -17.52 17.73
N GLN A 73 -7.08 -17.01 18.33
CA GLN A 73 -7.82 -15.82 17.89
C GLN A 73 -7.82 -14.74 18.97
N VAL A 74 -7.86 -13.48 18.53
CA VAL A 74 -7.96 -12.29 19.38
C VAL A 74 -9.15 -11.44 18.95
N ALA A 75 -9.69 -10.66 19.87
CA ALA A 75 -10.62 -9.60 19.55
C ALA A 75 -9.87 -8.29 19.38
N ALA A 76 -9.98 -7.68 18.21
CA ALA A 76 -9.39 -6.38 17.89
C ALA A 76 -10.48 -5.31 17.84
N VAL A 77 -10.22 -4.13 18.40
CA VAL A 77 -11.14 -2.99 18.38
C VAL A 77 -10.47 -1.82 17.66
N PHE A 78 -11.14 -1.38 16.62
CA PHE A 78 -10.75 -0.23 15.82
C PHE A 78 -11.63 0.96 16.18
N GLN A 79 -11.04 2.13 16.29
CA GLN A 79 -11.72 3.39 16.56
C GLN A 79 -11.61 4.30 15.33
N GLY A 80 -12.72 4.94 14.96
CA GLY A 80 -12.76 6.00 13.95
C GLY A 80 -13.60 7.18 14.43
N ASP A 81 -13.38 8.34 13.85
CA ASP A 81 -14.02 9.61 14.20
C ASP A 81 -14.71 10.29 13.01
N THR A 82 -14.71 9.64 11.85
CA THR A 82 -15.29 10.18 10.63
C THR A 82 -16.48 9.35 10.15
N TYR A 83 -17.37 9.97 9.39
CA TYR A 83 -18.51 9.32 8.71
C TYR A 83 -19.48 8.55 9.61
N LEU A 84 -19.59 8.90 10.88
CA LEU A 84 -20.49 8.26 11.84
C LEU A 84 -21.93 8.17 11.33
N SER A 85 -22.42 9.19 10.62
CA SER A 85 -23.78 9.21 10.08
C SER A 85 -24.07 8.07 9.08
N GLU A 86 -23.08 7.67 8.29
CA GLU A 86 -23.15 6.58 7.32
C GLU A 86 -23.10 5.20 8.03
N LEU A 87 -22.47 5.14 9.21
CA LEU A 87 -22.25 3.92 9.98
C LEU A 87 -23.38 3.59 10.97
N THR A 88 -24.20 4.57 11.37
CA THR A 88 -25.19 4.43 12.45
C THR A 88 -26.19 3.31 12.25
N LEU A 89 -26.49 2.94 11.01
CA LEU A 89 -27.43 1.86 10.66
C LEU A 89 -26.75 0.51 10.45
N LEU A 90 -25.42 0.49 10.40
CA LEU A 90 -24.66 -0.76 10.27
C LEU A 90 -24.64 -1.48 11.62
N ARG A 91 -24.72 -2.80 11.56
CA ARG A 91 -24.64 -3.68 12.73
C ARG A 91 -23.46 -4.61 12.60
N GLN A 92 -23.66 -5.74 11.96
CA GLN A 92 -22.63 -6.71 11.68
C GLN A 92 -22.21 -6.59 10.22
N GLN A 93 -20.94 -6.32 10.00
CA GLN A 93 -20.35 -6.09 8.68
C GLN A 93 -18.99 -6.75 8.59
N SER A 94 -18.68 -7.31 7.43
CA SER A 94 -17.31 -7.67 7.10
C SER A 94 -16.57 -6.41 6.65
N ALA A 95 -15.31 -6.31 7.04
CA ALA A 95 -14.42 -5.24 6.62
C ALA A 95 -13.05 -5.80 6.24
N GLU A 96 -12.40 -5.15 5.28
CA GLU A 96 -10.99 -5.34 4.97
C GLU A 96 -10.18 -4.34 5.78
N VAL A 97 -9.09 -4.80 6.40
CA VAL A 97 -8.13 -3.92 7.06
C VAL A 97 -7.01 -3.61 6.08
N ILE A 98 -6.88 -2.34 5.72
CA ILE A 98 -5.84 -1.82 4.82
C ILE A 98 -4.75 -1.21 5.70
N ARG A 99 -3.56 -1.82 5.69
CA ARG A 99 -2.42 -1.41 6.53
C ARG A 99 -1.57 -0.32 5.90
N GLN A 100 -1.41 -0.39 4.59
CA GLN A 100 -0.58 0.54 3.85
C GLN A 100 -1.11 0.69 2.43
N THR A 101 -1.11 1.93 1.96
CA THR A 101 -1.32 2.23 0.55
C THR A 101 0.04 2.60 -0.05
N ILE A 102 0.51 1.81 -1.00
CA ILE A 102 1.75 2.08 -1.73
C ILE A 102 1.37 2.69 -3.07
N THR A 103 1.86 3.90 -3.32
CA THR A 103 1.70 4.57 -4.62
C THR A 103 2.98 4.42 -5.41
N GLY A 104 2.88 3.90 -6.63
CA GLY A 104 4.02 3.69 -7.51
C GLY A 104 3.58 3.38 -8.93
N ILE A 105 4.55 3.26 -9.81
CA ILE A 105 4.34 2.83 -11.21
C ILE A 105 4.42 1.31 -11.22
N ARG A 106 3.39 0.67 -11.77
CA ARG A 106 3.36 -0.78 -11.92
C ARG A 106 4.14 -1.17 -13.17
N VAL A 107 5.15 -2.03 -12.99
CA VAL A 107 5.94 -2.61 -14.08
C VAL A 107 5.92 -4.14 -13.97
N PRO A 108 6.01 -4.88 -15.10
CA PRO A 108 6.22 -6.33 -15.04
C PRO A 108 7.49 -6.67 -14.27
N ILE A 109 7.46 -7.69 -13.43
CA ILE A 109 8.64 -8.07 -12.64
C ILE A 109 9.84 -8.43 -13.53
N GLU A 110 9.56 -9.02 -14.69
CA GLU A 110 10.57 -9.39 -15.70
C GLU A 110 11.28 -8.19 -16.34
N ALA A 111 10.72 -6.98 -16.22
CA ALA A 111 11.33 -5.77 -16.76
C ALA A 111 12.32 -5.13 -15.79
N VAL A 112 12.27 -5.51 -14.51
CA VAL A 112 13.20 -4.99 -13.50
C VAL A 112 14.58 -5.60 -13.71
N ARG A 113 15.58 -4.75 -13.84
CA ARG A 113 16.98 -5.12 -14.10
C ARG A 113 17.89 -4.48 -13.06
N VAL A 114 18.99 -5.16 -12.79
CA VAL A 114 20.12 -4.62 -12.02
C VAL A 114 21.28 -4.43 -12.97
N ARG A 115 21.88 -3.25 -12.95
CA ARG A 115 23.14 -2.98 -13.65
C ARG A 115 24.21 -2.56 -12.67
N GLU A 116 25.44 -2.81 -13.01
CA GLU A 116 26.61 -2.29 -12.31
C GLU A 116 27.08 -1.01 -12.99
N ARG A 117 27.40 0.00 -12.20
CA ARG A 117 27.95 1.26 -12.64
C ARG A 117 29.18 1.62 -11.81
N THR A 118 30.27 1.96 -12.47
CA THR A 118 31.44 2.52 -11.80
C THR A 118 31.16 3.98 -11.46
N VAL A 119 31.32 4.33 -10.20
CA VAL A 119 31.21 5.69 -9.69
C VAL A 119 32.59 6.08 -9.16
N THR A 120 33.05 7.27 -9.57
CA THR A 120 34.29 7.87 -9.06
C THR A 120 33.89 8.89 -8.00
N ASP A 121 34.43 8.77 -6.79
CA ASP A 121 34.20 9.73 -5.70
C ASP A 121 35.05 11.02 -5.88
N GLU A 122 34.88 11.97 -4.96
CA GLU A 122 35.59 13.26 -4.99
C GLU A 122 37.11 13.09 -4.81
N ASP A 123 37.55 11.99 -4.22
CA ASP A 123 38.97 11.64 -4.00
C ASP A 123 39.57 10.85 -5.18
N GLY A 124 38.79 10.57 -6.22
CA GLY A 124 39.21 9.84 -7.42
C GLY A 124 39.20 8.30 -7.26
N ALA A 125 38.68 7.78 -6.18
CA ALA A 125 38.51 6.33 -6.00
C ALA A 125 37.33 5.80 -6.79
N GLU A 126 37.54 4.72 -7.54
CA GLU A 126 36.48 4.06 -8.30
C GLU A 126 35.79 2.99 -7.44
N SER A 127 34.48 3.03 -7.39
CA SER A 127 33.63 2.01 -6.76
C SER A 127 32.57 1.51 -7.75
N VAL A 128 32.23 0.21 -7.65
CA VAL A 128 31.15 -0.39 -8.44
C VAL A 128 29.89 -0.38 -7.59
N VAL A 129 28.84 0.27 -8.09
CA VAL A 129 27.53 0.37 -7.45
C VAL A 129 26.51 -0.37 -8.30
N SER A 130 25.73 -1.23 -7.64
CA SER A 130 24.58 -1.88 -8.28
C SER A 130 23.38 -0.93 -8.27
N GLU A 131 22.76 -0.73 -9.41
CA GLU A 131 21.62 0.15 -9.61
C GLU A 131 20.43 -0.64 -10.19
N THR A 132 19.29 -0.58 -9.50
CA THR A 132 18.06 -1.22 -9.98
C THR A 132 17.31 -0.25 -10.89
N GLY A 133 16.73 -0.76 -11.97
CA GLY A 133 15.98 0.07 -12.91
C GLY A 133 15.23 -0.73 -13.96
N VAL A 134 14.63 -0.01 -14.88
CA VAL A 134 13.93 -0.58 -16.05
C VAL A 134 14.46 0.07 -17.31
N TYR A 135 14.49 -0.68 -18.42
CA TYR A 135 14.76 -0.10 -19.72
C TYR A 135 13.45 0.36 -20.34
N CYS A 136 13.42 1.60 -20.79
CA CYS A 136 12.28 2.17 -21.53
C CYS A 136 12.70 2.56 -22.94
N VAL A 137 11.74 2.51 -23.87
CA VAL A 137 11.93 3.03 -25.22
C VAL A 137 11.80 4.55 -25.17
N VAL A 138 12.87 5.24 -25.54
CA VAL A 138 12.87 6.70 -25.68
C VAL A 138 13.29 7.04 -27.12
N GLY A 139 12.33 7.48 -27.91
CA GLY A 139 12.54 7.60 -29.35
C GLY A 139 12.69 6.22 -30.00
N MET A 140 13.90 5.88 -30.45
CA MET A 140 14.22 4.57 -31.03
C MET A 140 15.32 3.83 -30.22
N GLU A 141 15.60 4.28 -29.02
CA GLU A 141 16.69 3.74 -28.19
C GLU A 141 16.19 3.23 -26.85
N ALA A 142 16.82 2.18 -26.35
CA ALA A 142 16.66 1.74 -24.99
C ALA A 142 17.38 2.68 -24.03
N ARG A 143 16.68 3.20 -23.03
CA ARG A 143 17.24 4.03 -21.97
C ARG A 143 16.95 3.42 -20.60
N PHE A 144 18.01 3.28 -19.80
CA PHE A 144 17.89 2.79 -18.45
C PHE A 144 17.35 3.90 -17.54
N LYS A 145 16.23 3.61 -16.86
CA LYS A 145 15.62 4.50 -15.88
C LYS A 145 15.76 3.89 -14.50
N PRO A 146 16.54 4.51 -13.61
CA PRO A 146 16.75 3.98 -12.27
C PRO A 146 15.48 4.11 -11.42
N VAL A 147 15.21 3.06 -10.62
CA VAL A 147 14.02 2.99 -9.78
C VAL A 147 14.29 2.35 -8.43
N ASP A 148 13.53 2.78 -7.43
CA ASP A 148 13.37 2.10 -6.15
C ASP A 148 12.20 1.14 -6.26
N VAL A 149 12.39 -0.12 -5.86
CA VAL A 149 11.31 -1.11 -5.78
C VAL A 149 10.61 -0.94 -4.44
N LEU A 150 9.35 -0.51 -4.48
CA LEU A 150 8.52 -0.30 -3.30
C LEU A 150 7.78 -1.56 -2.87
N TYR A 151 7.43 -2.41 -3.83
CA TYR A 151 6.77 -3.68 -3.63
C TYR A 151 7.08 -4.63 -4.78
N SER A 152 7.28 -5.91 -4.47
CA SER A 152 7.49 -6.98 -5.45
C SER A 152 6.45 -8.08 -5.23
N GLY A 153 5.62 -8.32 -6.25
CA GLY A 153 4.67 -9.43 -6.32
C GLY A 153 5.16 -10.51 -7.29
N ASP A 154 4.31 -11.48 -7.58
CA ASP A 154 4.65 -12.61 -8.46
C ASP A 154 4.81 -12.17 -9.93
N ASP A 155 3.93 -11.31 -10.43
CA ASP A 155 3.89 -10.89 -11.83
C ASP A 155 4.35 -9.44 -12.05
N PHE A 156 4.40 -8.62 -10.99
CA PHE A 156 4.68 -7.20 -11.11
C PHE A 156 5.47 -6.66 -9.93
N ALA A 157 6.14 -5.53 -10.16
CA ALA A 157 6.69 -4.69 -9.12
C ALA A 157 6.01 -3.30 -9.14
N LEU A 158 5.84 -2.69 -7.96
CA LEU A 158 5.58 -1.27 -7.84
C LEU A 158 6.90 -0.55 -7.64
N VAL A 159 7.18 0.38 -8.50
CA VAL A 159 8.45 1.12 -8.50
C VAL A 159 8.21 2.62 -8.47
N ARG A 160 9.21 3.34 -8.01
CA ARG A 160 9.26 4.80 -8.05
C ARG A 160 10.60 5.21 -8.68
N SER A 161 10.61 6.27 -9.49
CA SER A 161 11.87 6.79 -9.98
C SER A 161 12.75 7.25 -8.82
N THR A 162 14.03 6.87 -8.80
CA THR A 162 14.99 7.35 -7.79
C THR A 162 15.14 8.87 -7.84
N LEU A 163 14.87 9.48 -9.01
CA LEU A 163 14.89 10.92 -9.22
C LEU A 163 13.74 11.67 -8.54
N ASP A 164 12.69 10.97 -8.08
CA ASP A 164 11.60 11.61 -7.34
C ASP A 164 12.01 12.02 -5.91
N ALA A 165 13.07 11.43 -5.39
CA ALA A 165 13.63 11.74 -4.08
C ALA A 165 14.83 12.72 -4.16
N ALA A 166 15.29 13.07 -5.38
CA ALA A 166 16.43 13.98 -5.57
C ALA A 166 15.99 15.44 -5.37
N GLU A 167 16.77 16.21 -4.61
CA GLU A 167 16.51 17.64 -4.36
C GLU A 167 16.76 18.50 -5.62
N GLU A 168 17.74 18.11 -6.43
CA GLU A 168 18.05 18.79 -7.70
C GLU A 168 18.18 17.75 -8.81
N VAL A 169 17.51 17.99 -9.93
CA VAL A 169 17.55 17.13 -11.12
C VAL A 169 17.91 17.99 -12.33
N THR A 170 18.95 17.60 -13.05
CA THR A 170 19.34 18.28 -14.30
C THR A 170 18.39 17.91 -15.44
N GLU A 171 18.31 18.73 -16.51
CA GLU A 171 17.48 18.41 -17.68
C GLU A 171 17.78 17.04 -18.29
N THR A 172 19.04 16.64 -18.28
CA THR A 172 19.46 15.31 -18.79
C THR A 172 18.95 14.19 -17.89
N GLN A 173 19.03 14.35 -16.57
CA GLN A 173 18.51 13.40 -15.60
C GLN A 173 16.97 13.31 -15.65
N GLU A 174 16.28 14.42 -15.92
CA GLU A 174 14.82 14.44 -16.06
C GLU A 174 14.32 13.52 -17.19
N THR A 175 15.13 13.31 -18.24
CA THR A 175 14.81 12.34 -19.30
C THR A 175 14.89 10.88 -18.83
N LEU A 176 15.64 10.62 -17.75
CA LEU A 176 15.79 9.30 -17.13
C LEU A 176 14.72 9.03 -16.04
N ARG A 177 13.89 10.01 -15.71
CA ARG A 177 12.77 9.82 -14.77
C ARG A 177 11.76 8.85 -15.37
N LEU A 178 11.42 7.80 -14.61
CA LEU A 178 10.34 6.90 -14.99
C LEU A 178 8.99 7.58 -14.78
N ARG A 179 8.11 7.54 -15.77
CA ARG A 179 6.76 8.12 -15.74
C ARG A 179 5.70 7.10 -16.07
N ALA A 180 4.50 7.32 -15.57
CA ALA A 180 3.36 6.53 -16.00
C ALA A 180 3.10 6.72 -17.50
N GLY A 181 2.99 5.60 -18.21
CA GLY A 181 2.85 5.59 -19.67
C GLY A 181 4.15 5.40 -20.46
N ASP A 182 5.30 5.33 -19.80
CA ASP A 182 6.56 4.93 -20.46
C ASP A 182 6.46 3.48 -20.98
N GLU A 183 6.97 3.27 -22.17
CA GLU A 183 7.05 1.95 -22.79
C GLU A 183 8.24 1.17 -22.24
N VAL A 184 7.96 0.16 -21.41
CA VAL A 184 8.97 -0.64 -20.70
C VAL A 184 9.34 -1.88 -21.52
N ILE A 185 10.64 -2.15 -21.66
CA ILE A 185 11.15 -3.31 -22.38
C ILE A 185 11.18 -4.52 -21.43
N ILE A 186 10.35 -5.51 -21.71
CA ILE A 186 10.25 -6.74 -20.91
C ILE A 186 11.31 -7.75 -21.33
N THR A 187 11.38 -8.04 -22.62
CA THR A 187 12.24 -9.08 -23.17
C THR A 187 13.14 -8.50 -24.27
N ALA A 188 14.42 -8.49 -24.02
CA ALA A 188 15.45 -8.24 -25.02
C ALA A 188 16.78 -8.81 -24.53
N TYR A 189 17.58 -9.31 -25.47
CA TYR A 189 18.95 -9.77 -25.21
C TYR A 189 19.92 -8.60 -25.29
N ASP A 190 20.93 -8.59 -24.41
CA ASP A 190 22.02 -7.62 -24.41
C ASP A 190 21.54 -6.16 -24.38
N LEU A 191 20.62 -5.83 -23.50
CA LEU A 191 20.18 -4.45 -23.29
C LEU A 191 21.30 -3.61 -22.69
N TYR A 192 21.59 -2.49 -23.34
CA TYR A 192 22.47 -1.44 -22.83
C TYR A 192 21.88 -0.07 -23.17
N ASP A 193 22.33 0.94 -22.47
CA ASP A 193 21.85 2.30 -22.63
C ASP A 193 22.24 2.88 -24.01
N GLY A 194 21.27 3.31 -24.79
CA GLY A 194 21.45 3.76 -26.18
C GLY A 194 21.34 2.67 -27.25
N LYS A 195 20.99 1.43 -26.86
CA LYS A 195 20.72 0.37 -27.87
C LYS A 195 19.52 0.75 -28.73
N VAL A 196 19.71 0.76 -30.05
CA VAL A 196 18.62 0.98 -31.01
C VAL A 196 17.67 -0.21 -30.97
N ILE A 197 16.40 0.04 -30.71
CA ILE A 197 15.34 -0.96 -30.72
C ILE A 197 14.72 -0.92 -32.12
N GLY A 198 15.05 -1.94 -32.92
CA GLY A 198 14.40 -2.15 -34.21
C GLY A 198 12.98 -2.67 -34.04
N SER A 199 12.06 -2.18 -34.84
CA SER A 199 10.69 -2.69 -35.00
C SER A 199 10.65 -4.07 -35.64
#